data_e4d286cbeb5e2021faa1813edffe93eb
#
_entry.id   e4d286cbeb5e2021faa1813edffe93eb
#
_cell.length_a   1.000
_cell.length_b   1.000
_cell.length_c   1.000
_cell.angle_alpha   90.00
_cell.angle_beta   90.00
_cell.angle_gamma   90.00
#
_symmetry.space_group_name_H-M   'P 1'
#
loop_
_entity.id
_entity.type
_entity.pdbx_description
1 polymer ?
#
loop_
_entity_poly.entity_id
_entity_poly.type
_entity_poly.pdbx_seq_one_letter_code
_entity_poly.pdbx_strand_id
1 'polypeptide(L)'
;MCKMWSHFILFACGFNLEIELEGELDESKAYIICPNHVSYVDIPVTFAAIPGVFVFVGKKSLSKIPLFGWVYKKTMILVDRSNNRSSYNAYKHASDRILDGVGIAIYPEGGIPSSEI
;
A
#
# COMPACT_ATOMS: atom_id res chain seq x y z
N MET A 1 7.36 -5.28 -11.46
CA MET A 1 6.29 -6.30 -11.47
C MET A 1 4.96 -5.77 -10.95
N CYS A 2 4.87 -5.20 -9.75
CA CYS A 2 3.59 -4.72 -9.20
C CYS A 2 2.89 -3.67 -10.07
N LYS A 3 3.64 -2.71 -10.63
CA LYS A 3 3.11 -1.65 -11.51
C LYS A 3 2.41 -2.22 -12.76
N MET A 4 3.02 -3.19 -13.39
CA MET A 4 2.48 -3.85 -14.61
C MET A 4 1.21 -4.64 -14.29
N TRP A 5 1.19 -5.37 -13.17
CA TRP A 5 0.01 -6.06 -12.66
C TRP A 5 -1.14 -5.11 -12.33
N SER A 6 -0.83 -3.96 -11.73
CA SER A 6 -1.83 -2.96 -11.39
C SER A 6 -2.51 -2.38 -12.63
N HIS A 7 -1.74 -2.03 -13.65
CA HIS A 7 -2.30 -1.57 -14.92
C HIS A 7 -3.18 -2.63 -15.59
N PHE A 8 -2.74 -3.89 -15.55
CA PHE A 8 -3.52 -5.00 -16.10
C PHE A 8 -4.84 -5.20 -15.36
N ILE A 9 -4.83 -5.19 -14.03
CA ILE A 9 -6.05 -5.32 -13.21
C ILE A 9 -7.01 -4.16 -13.49
N LEU A 10 -6.52 -2.93 -13.49
CA LEU A 10 -7.33 -1.74 -13.73
C LEU A 10 -7.95 -1.78 -15.12
N PHE A 11 -7.19 -2.14 -16.14
CA PHE A 11 -7.68 -2.30 -17.50
C PHE A 11 -8.74 -3.41 -17.61
N ALA A 12 -8.50 -4.58 -17.01
CA ALA A 12 -9.43 -5.70 -17.01
C ALA A 12 -10.75 -5.38 -16.29
N CYS A 13 -10.72 -4.50 -15.28
CA CYS A 13 -11.90 -3.99 -14.58
C CYS A 13 -12.56 -2.80 -15.28
N GLY A 14 -12.06 -2.38 -16.44
CA GLY A 14 -12.62 -1.28 -17.21
C GLY A 14 -12.29 0.12 -16.68
N PHE A 15 -11.29 0.24 -15.79
CA PHE A 15 -10.81 1.54 -15.31
C PHE A 15 -9.81 2.16 -16.30
N ASN A 16 -10.07 3.41 -16.65
CA ASN A 16 -9.09 4.25 -17.33
C ASN A 16 -8.42 5.16 -16.30
N LEU A 17 -7.11 5.02 -16.13
CA LEU A 17 -6.36 5.77 -15.14
C LEU A 17 -5.72 7.00 -15.78
N GLU A 18 -6.13 8.16 -15.31
CA GLU A 18 -5.50 9.44 -15.63
C GLU A 18 -4.74 9.92 -14.39
N ILE A 19 -3.44 10.17 -14.54
CA ILE A 19 -2.55 10.54 -13.44
C ILE A 19 -2.08 11.97 -13.69
N GLU A 20 -2.40 12.87 -12.77
CA GLU A 20 -1.91 14.23 -12.75
C GLU A 20 -0.99 14.39 -11.53
N LEU A 21 0.26 14.78 -11.78
CA LEU A 21 1.26 14.98 -10.74
C LEU A 21 1.57 16.47 -10.60
N GLU A 22 1.33 17.01 -9.41
CA GLU A 22 1.78 18.36 -9.06
C GLU A 22 3.21 18.28 -8.51
N GLY A 23 4.20 18.43 -9.38
CA GLY A 23 5.62 18.37 -9.04
C GLY A 23 6.33 17.10 -9.50
N GLU A 24 7.63 17.06 -9.28
CA GLU A 24 8.49 15.95 -9.66
C GLU A 24 8.78 15.06 -8.44
N LEU A 25 8.57 13.75 -8.57
CA LEU A 25 8.99 12.76 -7.61
C LEU A 25 10.36 12.22 -8.01
N ASP A 26 11.33 12.32 -7.11
CA ASP A 26 12.65 11.74 -7.29
C ASP A 26 12.59 10.25 -6.97
N GLU A 27 12.64 9.40 -7.99
CA GLU A 27 12.54 7.95 -7.85
C GLU A 27 13.69 7.32 -7.04
N SER A 28 14.75 8.07 -6.79
CA SER A 28 15.89 7.63 -5.97
C SER A 28 15.63 7.78 -4.46
N LYS A 29 14.56 8.46 -4.07
CA LYS A 29 14.21 8.73 -2.67
C LYS A 29 13.08 7.83 -2.18
N ALA A 30 13.16 7.47 -0.91
CA ALA A 30 12.07 6.82 -0.21
C ALA A 30 11.05 7.87 0.27
N TYR A 31 9.77 7.65 -0.01
CA TYR A 31 8.67 8.51 0.41
C TYR A 31 7.73 7.79 1.36
N ILE A 32 7.11 8.56 2.25
CA ILE A 32 5.91 8.11 2.96
C ILE A 32 4.71 8.61 2.17
N ILE A 33 3.92 7.69 1.66
CA ILE A 33 2.78 7.93 0.79
C ILE A 33 1.51 7.71 1.60
N CYS A 34 0.69 8.74 1.72
CA CYS A 34 -0.54 8.71 2.53
C CYS A 34 -1.77 8.99 1.64
N PRO A 35 -2.19 8.04 0.81
CA PRO A 35 -3.38 8.22 -0.02
C PRO A 35 -4.66 8.08 0.80
N ASN A 36 -5.77 8.64 0.31
CA ASN A 36 -7.09 8.36 0.83
C ASN A 36 -7.50 6.93 0.52
N HIS A 37 -8.30 6.31 1.39
CA HIS A 37 -8.74 4.92 1.21
C HIS A 37 -10.27 4.81 1.25
N VAL A 38 -10.85 4.77 0.08
CA VAL A 38 -12.32 4.71 -0.11
C VAL A 38 -12.76 3.43 -0.82
N SER A 39 -11.83 2.71 -1.46
CA SER A 39 -12.12 1.51 -2.25
C SER A 39 -10.98 0.51 -2.23
N TYR A 40 -11.27 -0.77 -2.48
CA TYR A 40 -10.24 -1.79 -2.71
C TYR A 40 -9.40 -1.53 -3.96
N VAL A 41 -9.91 -0.74 -4.90
CA VAL A 41 -9.20 -0.32 -6.13
C VAL A 41 -8.07 0.65 -5.83
N ASP A 42 -8.07 1.32 -4.68
CA ASP A 42 -7.02 2.29 -4.32
C ASP A 42 -5.62 1.66 -4.25
N ILE A 43 -5.54 0.38 -3.89
CA ILE A 43 -4.25 -0.34 -3.82
C ILE A 43 -3.61 -0.46 -5.21
N PRO A 44 -4.27 -1.05 -6.24
CA PRO A 44 -3.70 -1.07 -7.58
C PRO A 44 -3.54 0.33 -8.19
N VAL A 45 -4.41 1.29 -7.90
CA VAL A 45 -4.25 2.68 -8.34
C VAL A 45 -2.96 3.28 -7.77
N THR A 46 -2.71 3.12 -6.48
CA THR A 46 -1.48 3.62 -5.84
C THR A 46 -0.23 2.99 -6.46
N PHE A 47 -0.23 1.66 -6.72
CA PHE A 47 0.89 1.01 -7.40
C PHE A 47 1.10 1.50 -8.84
N ALA A 48 0.04 1.83 -9.55
CA ALA A 48 0.12 2.33 -10.92
C ALA A 48 0.61 3.80 -10.97
N ALA A 49 0.12 4.63 -10.05
CA ALA A 49 0.34 6.07 -10.04
C ALA A 49 1.71 6.47 -9.49
N ILE A 50 2.16 5.84 -8.40
CA ILE A 50 3.37 6.28 -7.69
C ILE A 50 4.62 5.63 -8.30
N PRO A 51 5.63 6.42 -8.68
CA PRO A 51 6.92 5.90 -9.13
C PRO A 51 7.76 5.39 -7.95
N GLY A 52 8.79 4.60 -8.26
CA GLY A 52 9.73 4.07 -7.27
C GLY A 52 9.30 2.74 -6.64
N VAL A 53 10.02 2.34 -5.61
CA VAL A 53 9.78 1.09 -4.87
C VAL A 53 9.21 1.44 -3.51
N PHE A 54 8.07 0.85 -3.18
CA PHE A 54 7.43 1.02 -1.89
C PHE A 54 6.64 -0.22 -1.46
N VAL A 55 6.34 -0.31 -0.17
CA VAL A 55 5.54 -1.37 0.44
C VAL A 55 4.37 -0.77 1.23
N PHE A 56 3.27 -1.48 1.29
CA PHE A 56 2.12 -1.06 2.10
C PHE A 56 2.23 -1.53 3.54
N VAL A 57 1.64 -0.77 4.44
CA VAL A 57 1.32 -1.22 5.79
C VAL A 57 -0.10 -1.78 5.77
N GLY A 58 -0.25 -3.05 6.10
CA GLY A 58 -1.50 -3.76 5.97
C GLY A 58 -1.96 -4.46 7.24
N LYS A 59 -3.27 -4.69 7.35
CA LYS A 59 -3.90 -5.35 8.50
C LYS A 59 -3.50 -6.82 8.58
N LYS A 60 -2.94 -7.25 9.73
CA LYS A 60 -2.46 -8.61 9.94
C LYS A 60 -3.53 -9.68 9.72
N SER A 61 -4.81 -9.40 10.01
CA SER A 61 -5.89 -10.36 9.82
C SER A 61 -6.06 -10.83 8.37
N LEU A 62 -5.75 -9.98 7.38
CA LEU A 62 -5.84 -10.32 5.96
C LEU A 62 -4.79 -11.36 5.53
N SER A 63 -3.72 -11.52 6.29
CA SER A 63 -2.69 -12.53 6.03
C SER A 63 -3.17 -13.97 6.27
N LYS A 64 -4.36 -14.16 6.85
CA LYS A 64 -4.96 -15.46 7.12
C LYS A 64 -5.76 -16.01 5.92
N ILE A 65 -6.02 -15.18 4.90
CA ILE A 65 -6.76 -15.60 3.70
C ILE A 65 -5.89 -16.56 2.89
N PRO A 66 -6.40 -17.76 2.53
CA PRO A 66 -5.65 -18.73 1.73
C PRO A 66 -5.16 -18.12 0.40
N LEU A 67 -3.99 -18.51 -0.07
CA LEU A 67 -3.31 -18.02 -1.28
C LEU A 67 -2.97 -16.52 -1.22
N PHE A 68 -3.98 -15.65 -1.06
CA PHE A 68 -3.80 -14.21 -0.91
C PHE A 68 -2.89 -13.86 0.27
N GLY A 69 -3.11 -14.45 1.43
CA GLY A 69 -2.33 -14.19 2.64
C GLY A 69 -0.85 -14.54 2.49
N TRP A 70 -0.52 -15.51 1.65
CA TRP A 70 0.87 -15.88 1.38
C TRP A 70 1.62 -14.74 0.63
N VAL A 71 1.03 -14.19 -0.42
CA VAL A 71 1.57 -13.04 -1.17
C VAL A 71 1.59 -11.80 -0.27
N TYR A 72 0.47 -11.56 0.44
CA TYR A 72 0.28 -10.42 1.33
C TYR A 72 1.35 -10.33 2.42
N LYS A 73 1.70 -11.46 3.07
CA LYS A 73 2.78 -11.53 4.07
C LYS A 73 4.15 -11.18 3.52
N LYS A 74 4.39 -11.45 2.24
CA LYS A 74 5.68 -11.18 1.60
C LYS A 74 5.83 -9.76 1.10
N THR A 75 4.71 -9.10 0.79
CA THR A 75 4.70 -7.80 0.12
C THR A 75 4.32 -6.64 1.02
N MET A 76 3.78 -6.93 2.21
CA MET A 76 3.26 -5.90 3.12
C MET A 76 3.89 -5.95 4.50
N ILE A 77 3.98 -4.80 5.15
CA ILE A 77 4.30 -4.71 6.58
C ILE A 77 3.01 -4.93 7.35
N LEU A 78 2.95 -6.02 8.11
CA LEU A 78 1.74 -6.41 8.83
C LEU A 78 1.65 -5.72 10.18
N VAL A 79 0.47 -5.16 10.47
CA VAL A 79 0.17 -4.52 11.75
C VAL A 79 -1.11 -5.07 12.35
N ASP A 80 -1.07 -5.40 13.63
CA ASP A 80 -2.24 -5.64 14.47
C ASP A 80 -2.44 -4.41 15.36
N ARG A 81 -3.43 -3.61 15.02
CA ARG A 81 -3.69 -2.31 15.69
C ARG A 81 -4.23 -2.45 17.11
N SER A 82 -4.73 -3.63 17.47
CA SER A 82 -5.17 -3.94 18.83
C SER A 82 -4.00 -4.25 19.78
N ASN A 83 -2.79 -4.40 19.22
CA ASN A 83 -1.59 -4.78 19.97
C ASN A 83 -0.49 -3.75 19.79
N ASN A 84 -0.18 -3.01 20.87
CA ASN A 84 0.84 -1.96 20.87
C ASN A 84 2.23 -2.45 20.47
N ARG A 85 2.59 -3.68 20.84
CA ARG A 85 3.87 -4.28 20.46
C ARG A 85 3.93 -4.56 18.95
N SER A 86 2.81 -5.01 18.37
CA SER A 86 2.71 -5.21 16.92
C SER A 86 2.82 -3.90 16.15
N SER A 87 2.17 -2.85 16.66
CA SER A 87 2.26 -1.50 16.08
C SER A 87 3.68 -0.94 16.13
N TYR A 88 4.36 -1.11 17.26
CA TYR A 88 5.76 -0.69 17.41
C TYR A 88 6.70 -1.46 16.45
N ASN A 89 6.52 -2.78 16.34
CA ASN A 89 7.32 -3.60 15.41
C ASN A 89 7.08 -3.22 13.96
N ALA A 90 5.84 -2.93 13.58
CA ALA A 90 5.51 -2.45 12.23
C ALA A 90 6.16 -1.09 11.94
N TYR A 91 6.14 -0.18 12.91
CA TYR A 91 6.82 1.12 12.81
C TYR A 91 8.33 0.95 12.61
N LYS A 92 8.97 0.12 13.43
CA LYS A 92 10.41 -0.16 13.32
C LYS A 92 10.74 -0.75 11.94
N HIS A 93 9.96 -1.72 11.49
CA HIS A 93 10.16 -2.35 10.18
C HIS A 93 9.98 -1.35 9.03
N ALA A 94 8.98 -0.44 9.13
CA ALA A 94 8.79 0.63 8.16
C ALA A 94 10.00 1.60 8.14
N SER A 95 10.51 1.96 9.31
CA SER A 95 11.70 2.83 9.43
C SER A 95 12.92 2.20 8.79
N ASP A 96 13.17 0.91 9.03
CA ASP A 96 14.28 0.17 8.42
C ASP A 96 14.15 0.15 6.88
N ARG A 97 12.93 -0.05 6.35
CA ARG A 97 12.68 -0.01 4.91
C ARG A 97 12.97 1.36 4.29
N ILE A 98 12.59 2.45 4.95
CA ILE A 98 12.90 3.80 4.48
C ILE A 98 14.41 4.03 4.42
N LEU A 99 15.15 3.56 5.42
CA LEU A 99 16.61 3.65 5.44
C LEU A 99 17.25 2.83 4.30
N ASP A 100 16.62 1.74 3.89
CA ASP A 100 17.01 0.93 2.73
C ASP A 100 16.59 1.55 1.38
N GLY A 101 15.99 2.73 1.37
CA GLY A 101 15.54 3.40 0.15
C GLY A 101 14.17 2.93 -0.37
N VAL A 102 13.41 2.20 0.43
CA VAL A 102 12.06 1.70 0.08
C VAL A 102 11.00 2.59 0.70
N GLY A 103 10.11 3.14 -0.11
CA GLY A 103 9.00 3.95 0.36
C GLY A 103 7.95 3.14 1.12
N ILE A 104 7.11 3.83 1.88
CA ILE A 104 6.02 3.24 2.66
C ILE A 104 4.71 3.89 2.26
N ALA A 105 3.72 3.07 1.91
CA ALA A 105 2.35 3.53 1.68
C ALA A 105 1.46 3.14 2.87
N ILE A 106 0.83 4.13 3.46
CA ILE A 106 -0.05 3.97 4.63
C ILE A 106 -1.38 4.65 4.32
N TYR A 107 -2.47 3.95 4.54
CA TYR A 107 -3.80 4.53 4.53
C TYR A 107 -4.15 5.02 5.95
N PRO A 108 -4.15 6.35 6.21
CA PRO A 108 -4.28 6.88 7.56
C PRO A 108 -5.63 6.56 8.21
N GLU A 109 -6.69 6.44 7.41
CA GLU A 109 -8.04 6.12 7.87
C GLU A 109 -8.14 4.72 8.49
N GLY A 110 -7.18 3.87 8.17
CA GLY A 110 -7.09 2.55 8.77
C GLY A 110 -8.03 1.50 8.22
N GLY A 111 -8.75 1.79 7.19
CA GLY A 111 -9.68 0.90 6.49
C GLY A 111 -10.62 1.69 5.61
N ILE A 112 -11.31 0.99 4.73
CA ILE A 112 -12.36 1.58 3.90
C ILE A 112 -13.50 1.97 4.84
N PRO A 113 -13.98 3.22 4.83
CA PRO A 113 -15.14 3.62 5.60
C PRO A 113 -16.30 2.69 5.26
N SER A 114 -16.94 2.12 6.28
CA SER A 114 -18.24 1.48 6.07
C SER A 114 -19.18 2.59 5.60
N SER A 115 -19.46 2.63 4.30
CA SER A 115 -20.52 3.48 3.80
C SER A 115 -21.80 3.06 4.53
N GLU A 116 -22.29 3.92 5.39
CA GLU A 116 -23.67 3.82 5.82
C GLU A 116 -24.49 3.98 4.54
N ILE A 117 -24.99 2.85 4.07
CA ILE A 117 -25.99 2.78 3.00
C ILE A 117 -27.34 3.11 3.62
#